data_24edc941c1d4791e83cf0b59bcb02a80
#
_entry.id   24edc941c1d4791e83cf0b59bcb02a80
#
_cell.length_a   1.000
_cell.length_b   1.000
_cell.length_c   1.000
_cell.angle_alpha   90.00
_cell.angle_beta   90.00
_cell.angle_gamma   90.00
#
_symmetry.space_group_name_H-M   'P 1'
#
loop_
_entity.id
_entity.type
_entity.pdbx_description
1 polymer ?
#
loop_
_entity_poly.entity_id
_entity_poly.type
_entity_poly.pdbx_seq_one_letter_code
_entity_poly.pdbx_strand_id
1 'polypeptide(L)'
;MDDKILWLYAQGMSTRDTVQAFDEWYGADPSPTLVSRVTNAWDQVIEWQSRPLDAMYPIVYLDCIVVKVRQDKRVINKSIFLALGINLEGHKELMGLWIAENEGAKFWLGGLTELQQRGIDDILIACVDGLKGFPDAINAVYPDTHVWTDLATPGMVIILKSASHGEIIGTT
;
A
#
# COMPACT_ATOMS: atom_id res chain seq x y z
N MET A 1 -0.07 20.21 6.79
CA MET A 1 -1.10 20.30 7.85
C MET A 1 -1.67 18.91 8.13
N ASP A 2 -2.06 18.18 7.11
CA ASP A 2 -2.71 16.87 7.21
C ASP A 2 -1.87 15.81 7.96
N ASP A 3 -0.56 15.75 7.70
CA ASP A 3 0.36 14.81 8.39
C ASP A 3 0.36 15.00 9.93
N LYS A 4 0.22 16.24 10.38
CA LYS A 4 0.18 16.54 11.82
C LYS A 4 -1.17 16.20 12.44
N ILE A 5 -2.25 16.40 11.70
CA ILE A 5 -3.60 15.95 12.08
C ILE A 5 -3.61 14.45 12.24
N LEU A 6 -3.09 13.72 11.24
CA LEU A 6 -3.00 12.25 11.27
C LEU A 6 -2.12 11.75 12.41
N TRP A 7 -1.01 12.43 12.69
CA TRP A 7 -0.13 12.05 13.80
C TRP A 7 -0.82 12.18 15.16
N LEU A 8 -1.53 13.29 15.40
CA LEU A 8 -2.28 13.51 16.65
C LEU A 8 -3.42 12.49 16.80
N TYR A 9 -4.13 12.21 15.72
CA TYR A 9 -5.18 11.20 15.68
C TYR A 9 -4.63 9.80 15.97
N ALA A 10 -3.49 9.43 15.38
CA ALA A 10 -2.80 8.16 15.64
C ALA A 10 -2.34 8.01 17.10
N GLN A 11 -2.16 9.14 17.84
CA GLN A 11 -1.91 9.14 19.28
C GLN A 11 -3.21 8.96 20.12
N GLY A 12 -4.36 8.76 19.48
CA GLY A 12 -5.64 8.55 20.14
C GLY A 12 -6.38 9.85 20.53
N MET A 13 -5.98 10.99 19.97
CA MET A 13 -6.67 12.25 20.21
C MET A 13 -7.99 12.33 19.45
N SER A 14 -9.04 12.80 20.10
CA SER A 14 -10.30 13.08 19.41
C SER A 14 -10.15 14.24 18.42
N THR A 15 -11.10 14.36 17.47
CA THR A 15 -11.13 15.49 16.53
C THR A 15 -11.15 16.84 17.23
N ARG A 16 -11.84 16.96 18.39
CA ARG A 16 -11.88 18.17 19.21
C ARG A 16 -10.52 18.49 19.83
N ASP A 17 -9.87 17.46 20.41
CA ASP A 17 -8.56 17.63 21.04
C ASP A 17 -7.49 17.98 20.00
N THR A 18 -7.61 17.41 18.80
CA THR A 18 -6.74 17.73 17.66
C THR A 18 -6.86 19.19 17.24
N VAL A 19 -8.08 19.73 17.14
CA VAL A 19 -8.31 21.16 16.84
C VAL A 19 -7.69 22.04 17.93
N GLN A 20 -7.93 21.73 19.19
CA GLN A 20 -7.39 22.49 20.32
C GLN A 20 -5.86 22.45 20.35
N ALA A 21 -5.23 21.30 20.15
CA ALA A 21 -3.78 21.16 20.09
C ALA A 21 -3.15 21.95 18.93
N PHE A 22 -3.84 22.02 17.78
CA PHE A 22 -3.38 22.83 16.65
C PHE A 22 -3.40 24.32 16.96
N ASP A 23 -4.45 24.82 17.61
CA ASP A 23 -4.54 26.21 18.04
C ASP A 23 -3.42 26.56 19.05
N GLU A 24 -3.25 25.72 20.08
CA GLU A 24 -2.24 25.94 21.14
C GLU A 24 -0.79 25.87 20.61
N TRP A 25 -0.47 24.92 19.71
CA TRP A 25 0.91 24.68 19.31
C TRP A 25 1.34 25.43 18.06
N TYR A 26 0.42 25.75 17.18
CA TYR A 26 0.72 26.34 15.88
C TYR A 26 0.01 27.66 15.61
N GLY A 27 -0.87 28.11 16.54
CA GLY A 27 -1.69 29.30 16.33
C GLY A 27 -2.57 29.18 15.09
N ALA A 28 -2.95 27.95 14.70
CA ALA A 28 -3.76 27.64 13.53
C ALA A 28 -5.02 26.92 13.98
N ASP A 29 -6.17 27.42 13.55
CA ASP A 29 -7.48 26.85 13.84
C ASP A 29 -7.98 26.03 12.61
N PRO A 30 -7.63 24.72 12.50
CA PRO A 30 -8.16 23.88 11.45
C PRO A 30 -9.66 23.68 11.72
N SER A 31 -10.49 23.89 10.70
CA SER A 31 -11.92 23.69 10.90
C SER A 31 -12.19 22.24 11.36
N PRO A 32 -13.12 22.00 12.30
CA PRO A 32 -13.52 20.66 12.72
C PRO A 32 -13.91 19.75 11.55
N THR A 33 -14.48 20.33 10.50
CA THR A 33 -14.84 19.63 9.26
C THR A 33 -13.60 19.11 8.51
N LEU A 34 -12.51 19.89 8.49
CA LEU A 34 -11.25 19.45 7.87
C LEU A 34 -10.66 18.30 8.65
N VAL A 35 -10.58 18.41 9.97
CA VAL A 35 -10.06 17.34 10.84
C VAL A 35 -10.87 16.07 10.66
N SER A 36 -12.21 16.13 10.75
CA SER A 36 -13.08 14.97 10.54
C SER A 36 -12.92 14.35 9.16
N ARG A 37 -12.77 15.16 8.12
CA ARG A 37 -12.56 14.62 6.75
C ARG A 37 -11.25 13.87 6.62
N VAL A 38 -10.16 14.40 7.18
CA VAL A 38 -8.83 13.77 7.14
C VAL A 38 -8.83 12.47 7.96
N THR A 39 -9.41 12.47 9.16
CA THR A 39 -9.47 11.29 10.03
C THR A 39 -10.38 10.20 9.44
N ASN A 40 -11.54 10.56 8.88
CA ASN A 40 -12.44 9.59 8.24
C ASN A 40 -11.78 8.95 7.01
N ALA A 41 -11.04 9.70 6.21
CA ALA A 41 -10.30 9.15 5.08
C ALA A 41 -9.22 8.16 5.55
N TRP A 42 -8.56 8.46 6.66
CA TRP A 42 -7.56 7.58 7.27
C TRP A 42 -8.18 6.28 7.80
N ASP A 43 -9.31 6.35 8.50
CA ASP A 43 -10.02 5.18 9.00
C ASP A 43 -10.44 4.26 7.85
N GLN A 44 -10.93 4.81 6.73
CA GLN A 44 -11.27 4.04 5.53
C GLN A 44 -10.05 3.34 4.92
N VAL A 45 -8.89 4.01 4.92
CA VAL A 45 -7.63 3.40 4.43
C VAL A 45 -7.20 2.26 5.35
N ILE A 46 -7.27 2.44 6.67
CA ILE A 46 -6.94 1.39 7.64
C ILE A 46 -7.87 0.19 7.49
N GLU A 47 -9.18 0.42 7.40
CA GLU A 47 -10.18 -0.64 7.21
C GLU A 47 -9.92 -1.39 5.90
N TRP A 48 -9.69 -0.67 4.80
CA TRP A 48 -9.34 -1.28 3.53
C TRP A 48 -8.04 -2.08 3.60
N GLN A 49 -6.98 -1.53 4.21
CA GLN A 49 -5.68 -2.19 4.33
C GLN A 49 -5.74 -3.43 5.23
N SER A 50 -6.62 -3.47 6.24
CA SER A 50 -6.76 -4.59 7.17
C SER A 50 -7.84 -5.61 6.78
N ARG A 51 -8.57 -5.39 5.68
CA ARG A 51 -9.63 -6.30 5.26
C ARG A 51 -9.11 -7.71 5.00
N PRO A 52 -9.94 -8.76 5.24
CA PRO A 52 -9.61 -10.12 4.84
C PRO A 52 -9.38 -10.21 3.33
N LEU A 53 -8.48 -11.10 2.93
CA LEU A 53 -8.17 -11.43 1.54
C LEU A 53 -8.59 -12.87 1.26
N ASP A 54 -8.68 -13.23 -0.03
CA ASP A 54 -8.92 -14.61 -0.43
C ASP A 54 -7.76 -15.51 -0.03
N ALA A 55 -8.04 -16.79 0.22
CA ALA A 55 -7.00 -17.74 0.64
C ALA A 55 -5.97 -18.04 -0.45
N MET A 56 -6.33 -17.87 -1.73
CA MET A 56 -5.45 -18.17 -2.85
C MET A 56 -5.48 -17.08 -3.92
N TYR A 57 -4.29 -16.70 -4.38
CA TYR A 57 -4.11 -15.84 -5.54
C TYR A 57 -3.20 -16.52 -6.57
N PRO A 58 -3.72 -16.86 -7.78
CA PRO A 58 -2.91 -17.44 -8.86
C PRO A 58 -1.72 -16.60 -9.26
N ILE A 59 -1.89 -15.28 -9.29
CA ILE A 59 -0.81 -14.35 -9.65
C ILE A 59 -0.82 -13.16 -8.70
N VAL A 60 0.36 -12.83 -8.17
CA VAL A 60 0.57 -11.62 -7.37
C VAL A 60 1.73 -10.83 -7.96
N TYR A 61 1.50 -9.55 -8.21
CA TYR A 61 2.51 -8.58 -8.60
C TYR A 61 2.94 -7.79 -7.38
N LEU A 62 4.25 -7.71 -7.16
CA LEU A 62 4.86 -6.97 -6.07
C LEU A 62 5.83 -5.97 -6.67
N ASP A 63 5.59 -4.68 -6.47
CA ASP A 63 6.34 -3.59 -7.09
C ASP A 63 6.64 -2.46 -6.12
N CYS A 64 7.65 -1.66 -6.44
CA CYS A 64 8.03 -0.51 -5.66
C CYS A 64 8.16 0.73 -6.56
N ILE A 65 7.41 1.76 -6.24
CA ILE A 65 7.44 3.03 -6.95
C ILE A 65 8.10 4.08 -6.07
N VAL A 66 9.15 4.73 -6.59
CA VAL A 66 9.79 5.86 -5.90
C VAL A 66 9.11 7.15 -6.28
N VAL A 67 8.56 7.85 -5.29
CA VAL A 67 7.91 9.14 -5.45
C VAL A 67 8.67 10.25 -4.74
N LYS A 68 8.64 11.45 -5.31
CA LYS A 68 9.18 12.65 -4.69
C LYS A 68 8.10 13.34 -3.88
N VAL A 69 8.30 13.43 -2.58
CA VAL A 69 7.38 14.08 -1.64
C VAL A 69 8.04 15.33 -1.07
N ARG A 70 7.29 16.43 -1.00
CA ARG A 70 7.76 17.64 -0.31
C ARG A 70 7.37 17.55 1.17
N GLN A 71 8.38 17.41 2.03
CA GLN A 71 8.22 17.40 3.48
C GLN A 71 9.18 18.43 4.09
N ASP A 72 8.70 19.28 4.99
CA ASP A 72 9.49 20.32 5.70
C ASP A 72 10.34 21.21 4.77
N LYS A 73 9.73 21.66 3.66
CA LYS A 73 10.36 22.49 2.60
C LYS A 73 11.50 21.77 1.83
N ARG A 74 11.70 20.47 2.04
CA ARG A 74 12.66 19.64 1.31
C ARG A 74 11.94 18.63 0.44
N VAL A 75 12.57 18.25 -0.66
CA VAL A 75 12.09 17.16 -1.51
C VAL A 75 12.82 15.90 -1.07
N ILE A 76 12.08 14.90 -0.62
CA ILE A 76 12.58 13.59 -0.22
C ILE A 76 11.98 12.52 -1.12
N ASN A 77 12.73 11.45 -1.35
CA ASN A 77 12.20 10.26 -2.01
C ASN A 77 11.51 9.39 -0.97
N LYS A 78 10.33 8.86 -1.32
CA LYS A 78 9.66 7.80 -0.56
C LYS A 78 9.35 6.64 -1.48
N SER A 79 9.52 5.44 -0.97
CA SER A 79 9.20 4.21 -1.68
C SER A 79 7.77 3.80 -1.33
N ILE A 80 6.94 3.62 -2.36
CA ILE A 80 5.58 3.09 -2.23
C ILE A 80 5.61 1.66 -2.74
N PHE A 81 5.36 0.72 -1.86
CA PHE A 81 5.27 -0.70 -2.15
C PHE A 81 3.82 -1.07 -2.44
N LEU A 82 3.61 -1.84 -3.49
CA LEU A 82 2.31 -2.24 -3.99
C LEU A 82 2.25 -3.76 -4.11
N ALA A 83 1.15 -4.34 -3.63
CA ALA A 83 0.79 -5.73 -3.91
C ALA A 83 -0.54 -5.77 -4.67
N LEU A 84 -0.53 -6.29 -5.89
CA LEU A 84 -1.69 -6.48 -6.73
C LEU A 84 -1.88 -7.97 -7.00
N GLY A 85 -3.03 -8.52 -6.60
CA GLY A 85 -3.40 -9.91 -6.86
C GLY A 85 -4.35 -10.06 -8.03
N ILE A 86 -4.32 -11.22 -8.67
CA ILE A 86 -5.37 -11.70 -9.54
C ILE A 86 -6.00 -12.89 -8.83
N ASN A 87 -7.29 -12.78 -8.49
CA ASN A 87 -8.01 -13.83 -7.78
C ASN A 87 -8.43 -14.98 -8.71
N LEU A 88 -9.04 -16.03 -8.16
CA LEU A 88 -9.49 -17.21 -8.93
C LEU A 88 -10.54 -16.90 -9.99
N GLU A 89 -11.25 -15.79 -9.87
CA GLU A 89 -12.23 -15.32 -10.84
C GLU A 89 -11.60 -14.47 -11.96
N GLY A 90 -10.29 -14.21 -11.89
CA GLY A 90 -9.55 -13.37 -12.83
C GLY A 90 -9.65 -11.87 -12.57
N HIS A 91 -10.24 -11.45 -11.47
CA HIS A 91 -10.32 -10.04 -11.10
C HIS A 91 -9.01 -9.55 -10.49
N LYS A 92 -8.65 -8.32 -10.86
CA LYS A 92 -7.50 -7.63 -10.28
C LYS A 92 -7.90 -6.95 -8.97
N GLU A 93 -7.10 -7.15 -7.96
CA GLU A 93 -7.33 -6.57 -6.63
C GLU A 93 -6.05 -5.95 -6.08
N LEU A 94 -6.13 -4.70 -5.66
CA LEU A 94 -5.05 -4.08 -4.89
C LEU A 94 -5.12 -4.62 -3.47
N MET A 95 -4.15 -5.47 -3.11
CA MET A 95 -4.13 -6.19 -1.84
C MET A 95 -3.56 -5.34 -0.71
N GLY A 96 -2.56 -4.53 -1.00
CA GLY A 96 -1.92 -3.66 -0.02
C GLY A 96 -1.07 -2.56 -0.65
N LEU A 97 -0.87 -1.51 0.14
CA LEU A 97 -0.04 -0.37 -0.20
C LEU A 97 0.71 0.06 1.06
N TRP A 98 2.04 0.14 0.98
CA TRP A 98 2.88 0.53 2.11
C TRP A 98 3.84 1.63 1.69
N ILE A 99 4.17 2.51 2.62
CA ILE A 99 5.11 3.62 2.41
C ILE A 99 6.31 3.42 3.32
N ALA A 100 7.51 3.42 2.75
CA ALA A 100 8.75 3.36 3.51
C ALA A 100 9.79 4.37 3.00
N GLU A 101 10.77 4.67 3.83
CA GLU A 101 11.85 5.58 3.47
C GLU A 101 12.94 4.90 2.66
N ASN A 102 13.09 3.58 2.79
CA ASN A 102 14.12 2.79 2.12
C ASN A 102 13.53 1.53 1.50
N GLU A 103 14.03 1.18 0.32
CA GLU A 103 13.78 -0.10 -0.32
C GLU A 103 14.63 -1.19 0.32
N GLY A 104 14.03 -2.38 0.55
CA GLY A 104 14.80 -3.52 1.03
C GLY A 104 13.96 -4.80 1.16
N ALA A 105 14.62 -5.93 0.97
CA ALA A 105 14.02 -7.26 1.13
C ALA A 105 13.39 -7.46 2.51
N LYS A 106 13.96 -6.83 3.55
CA LYS A 106 13.45 -6.88 4.92
C LYS A 106 12.06 -6.24 5.06
N PHE A 107 11.78 -5.20 4.28
CA PHE A 107 10.46 -4.56 4.24
C PHE A 107 9.43 -5.53 3.65
N TRP A 108 9.77 -6.19 2.55
CA TRP A 108 8.87 -7.13 1.88
C TRP A 108 8.51 -8.34 2.74
N LEU A 109 9.43 -8.81 3.57
CA LEU A 109 9.11 -9.87 4.54
C LEU A 109 7.95 -9.46 5.46
N GLY A 110 7.96 -8.22 5.93
CA GLY A 110 6.86 -7.67 6.75
C GLY A 110 5.54 -7.59 5.97
N GLY A 111 5.56 -7.03 4.76
CA GLY A 111 4.37 -6.90 3.90
C GLY A 111 3.77 -8.25 3.52
N LEU A 112 4.59 -9.24 3.15
CA LEU A 112 4.14 -10.60 2.84
C LEU A 112 3.55 -11.30 4.06
N THR A 113 4.16 -11.13 5.25
CA THR A 113 3.62 -11.65 6.50
C THR A 113 2.26 -11.02 6.84
N GLU A 114 2.10 -9.73 6.60
CA GLU A 114 0.80 -9.05 6.76
C GLU A 114 -0.25 -9.62 5.80
N LEU A 115 0.08 -9.84 4.53
CA LEU A 115 -0.82 -10.47 3.57
C LEU A 115 -1.25 -11.86 4.03
N GLN A 116 -0.33 -12.67 4.56
CA GLN A 116 -0.63 -13.99 5.13
C GLN A 116 -1.57 -13.88 6.33
N GLN A 117 -1.33 -12.95 7.25
CA GLN A 117 -2.21 -12.71 8.41
C GLN A 117 -3.61 -12.25 8.02
N ARG A 118 -3.76 -11.65 6.85
CA ARG A 118 -5.05 -11.24 6.28
C ARG A 118 -5.78 -12.36 5.53
N GLY A 119 -5.23 -13.55 5.49
CA GLY A 119 -5.88 -14.78 5.03
C GLY A 119 -5.31 -15.41 3.78
N ILE A 120 -4.22 -14.91 3.20
CA ILE A 120 -3.61 -15.55 2.04
C ILE A 120 -2.80 -16.76 2.50
N ASP A 121 -3.26 -17.94 2.13
CA ASP A 121 -2.57 -19.21 2.40
C ASP A 121 -1.59 -19.56 1.29
N ASP A 122 -1.91 -19.24 0.02
CA ASP A 122 -1.10 -19.65 -1.12
C ASP A 122 -1.07 -18.62 -2.25
N ILE A 123 0.11 -18.52 -2.90
CA ILE A 123 0.36 -17.72 -4.11
C ILE A 123 1.07 -18.63 -5.11
N LEU A 124 0.47 -18.87 -6.28
CA LEU A 124 1.10 -19.75 -7.27
C LEU A 124 2.29 -19.08 -7.98
N ILE A 125 2.10 -17.85 -8.43
CA ILE A 125 3.13 -17.08 -9.14
C ILE A 125 3.25 -15.69 -8.52
N ALA A 126 4.45 -15.35 -8.05
CA ALA A 126 4.80 -14.00 -7.63
C ALA A 126 5.67 -13.33 -8.70
N CYS A 127 5.17 -12.26 -9.29
CA CYS A 127 5.86 -11.44 -10.26
C CYS A 127 6.53 -10.28 -9.57
N VAL A 128 7.87 -10.20 -9.64
CA VAL A 128 8.66 -9.15 -8.95
C VAL A 128 9.66 -8.54 -9.91
N ASP A 129 10.06 -7.29 -9.66
CA ASP A 129 11.24 -6.76 -10.30
C ASP A 129 12.51 -7.40 -9.71
N GLY A 130 13.64 -7.25 -10.39
CA GLY A 130 14.90 -7.91 -10.04
C GLY A 130 15.55 -7.43 -8.73
N LEU A 131 14.79 -6.94 -7.75
CA LEU A 131 15.32 -6.47 -6.46
C LEU A 131 15.98 -7.63 -5.70
N LYS A 132 17.25 -7.47 -5.38
CA LYS A 132 18.05 -8.49 -4.70
C LYS A 132 17.47 -8.87 -3.32
N GLY A 133 17.31 -10.17 -3.08
CA GLY A 133 16.78 -10.72 -1.82
C GLY A 133 15.25 -10.78 -1.75
N PHE A 134 14.55 -10.37 -2.82
CA PHE A 134 13.10 -10.44 -2.88
C PHE A 134 12.59 -11.89 -2.99
N PRO A 135 13.18 -12.75 -3.85
CA PRO A 135 12.81 -14.16 -3.90
C PRO A 135 12.95 -14.85 -2.55
N ASP A 136 14.01 -14.54 -1.80
CA ASP A 136 14.24 -15.14 -0.47
C ASP A 136 13.13 -14.74 0.52
N ALA A 137 12.68 -13.47 0.48
CA ALA A 137 11.58 -12.99 1.32
C ALA A 137 10.25 -13.68 0.97
N ILE A 138 9.96 -13.89 -0.32
CA ILE A 138 8.77 -14.61 -0.77
C ILE A 138 8.82 -16.06 -0.32
N ASN A 139 9.91 -16.77 -0.59
CA ASN A 139 10.07 -18.17 -0.21
C ASN A 139 10.04 -18.41 1.30
N ALA A 140 10.39 -17.41 2.10
CA ALA A 140 10.29 -17.50 3.56
C ALA A 140 8.85 -17.51 4.08
N VAL A 141 7.90 -16.89 3.36
CA VAL A 141 6.48 -16.80 3.75
C VAL A 141 5.63 -17.78 2.93
N TYR A 142 5.92 -17.90 1.65
CA TYR A 142 5.21 -18.74 0.68
C TYR A 142 6.22 -19.65 -0.04
N PRO A 143 6.62 -20.79 0.55
CA PRO A 143 7.73 -21.63 0.05
C PRO A 143 7.42 -22.29 -1.29
N ASP A 144 6.15 -22.53 -1.61
CA ASP A 144 5.73 -23.21 -2.84
C ASP A 144 5.46 -22.25 -4.00
N THR A 145 5.64 -20.92 -3.79
CA THR A 145 5.41 -19.90 -4.80
C THR A 145 6.49 -19.93 -5.89
N HIS A 146 6.07 -19.95 -7.14
CA HIS A 146 6.98 -19.73 -8.26
C HIS A 146 7.29 -18.24 -8.41
N VAL A 147 8.54 -17.84 -8.19
CA VAL A 147 8.96 -16.45 -8.28
C VAL A 147 9.44 -16.14 -9.69
N TRP A 148 8.76 -15.22 -10.36
CA TRP A 148 9.14 -14.73 -11.68
C TRP A 148 9.80 -13.35 -11.57
N THR A 149 11.11 -13.28 -11.86
CA THR A 149 11.93 -12.07 -11.70
C THR A 149 12.17 -11.30 -13.02
N ASP A 150 11.68 -11.78 -14.14
CA ASP A 150 12.02 -11.25 -15.48
C ASP A 150 11.05 -10.16 -15.96
N LEU A 151 10.57 -9.33 -15.04
CA LEU A 151 9.79 -8.13 -15.37
C LEU A 151 10.70 -6.98 -15.81
N ALA A 152 11.55 -7.22 -16.82
CA ALA A 152 12.20 -6.15 -17.58
C ALA A 152 11.17 -5.44 -18.47
N THR A 153 10.01 -5.05 -17.91
CA THR A 153 8.99 -4.41 -18.76
C THR A 153 8.05 -3.53 -17.94
N PRO A 154 7.59 -2.43 -18.51
CA PRO A 154 6.60 -1.53 -17.94
C PRO A 154 5.20 -2.16 -17.76
N GLY A 155 5.12 -3.48 -17.55
CA GLY A 155 3.86 -4.24 -17.46
C GLY A 155 2.95 -3.76 -16.34
N MET A 156 3.49 -3.43 -15.17
CA MET A 156 2.70 -2.90 -14.06
C MET A 156 2.20 -1.49 -14.36
N VAL A 157 2.98 -0.65 -15.03
CA VAL A 157 2.53 0.67 -15.49
C VAL A 157 1.36 0.54 -16.47
N ILE A 158 1.36 -0.50 -17.32
CA ILE A 158 0.27 -0.80 -18.23
C ILE A 158 -0.97 -1.30 -17.46
N ILE A 159 -0.78 -2.16 -16.46
CA ILE A 159 -1.87 -2.68 -15.61
C ILE A 159 -2.52 -1.54 -14.82
N LEU A 160 -1.75 -0.64 -14.22
CA LEU A 160 -2.26 0.52 -13.49
C LEU A 160 -2.92 1.55 -14.43
N LYS A 161 -2.37 1.78 -15.63
CA LYS A 161 -3.00 2.65 -16.65
C LYS A 161 -4.33 2.08 -17.15
N SER A 162 -4.43 0.77 -17.37
CA SER A 162 -5.69 0.11 -17.74
C SER A 162 -6.75 0.25 -16.67
N ALA A 163 -6.37 0.19 -15.38
CA ALA A 163 -7.29 0.39 -14.27
C ALA A 163 -7.80 1.84 -14.15
N SER A 164 -7.00 2.83 -14.57
CA SER A 164 -7.37 4.25 -14.52
C SER A 164 -8.30 4.69 -15.66
N HIS A 165 -8.44 3.90 -16.72
CA HIS A 165 -9.23 4.26 -17.92
C HIS A 165 -10.57 3.53 -18.05
N GLY A 166 -11.01 2.74 -17.07
CA GLY A 166 -12.39 2.21 -17.02
C GLY A 166 -12.85 1.42 -18.26
N GLU A 167 -11.98 1.05 -19.19
CA GLU A 167 -12.32 0.23 -20.34
C GLU A 167 -12.26 -1.27 -19.95
N ILE A 168 -13.41 -1.75 -19.54
CA ILE A 168 -13.73 -3.18 -19.57
C ILE A 168 -13.67 -3.58 -21.05
N ILE A 169 -12.62 -4.31 -21.44
CA ILE A 169 -12.61 -4.96 -22.75
C ILE A 169 -13.72 -6.00 -22.71
N GLY A 170 -14.86 -5.62 -23.31
CA GLY A 170 -15.98 -6.50 -23.51
C GLY A 170 -15.55 -7.66 -24.43
N THR A 171 -15.91 -8.85 -24.00
CA THR A 171 -15.89 -10.10 -24.73
C THR A 171 -16.69 -9.98 -26.02
N THR A 172 -16.08 -10.37 -27.12
CA THR A 172 -16.73 -11.10 -28.22
C THR A 172 -15.95 -12.36 -28.49
#